data_aa2562bbba3109bcd14a3b443b7ec749
#
_entry.id   aa2562bbba3109bcd14a3b443b7ec749
#
_cell.length_a   1.000
_cell.length_b   1.000
_cell.length_c   1.000
_cell.angle_alpha   90.00
_cell.angle_beta   90.00
_cell.angle_gamma   90.00
#
_symmetry.space_group_name_H-M   'P 1'
#
loop_
_entity.id
_entity.type
_entity.pdbx_description
1 polymer ?
#
loop_
_entity_poly.entity_id
_entity_poly.type
_entity_poly.pdbx_seq_one_letter_code
_entity_poly.pdbx_strand_id
1 'polypeptide(L)'
;MLQPPRSTISCLAISALLATSMHAQWLNYPTKGTPRLADGKPNVSAPAPRAADGKPDLSGIWQVINTAAWDIQDHSASLGVPAGQGVVEGNEIPYQTWALQKKKENFANRRTADPETKCYQPGVPRITYMPYPFQIVQTPDYIAVLYEYNHVTRHIYVDGSPHPKGPIDNWFMGDSRARWDGDTLVVDVIHFTDQTWLDRAGNFNSEQLHVVERYTPTDRDHIQYEATIEDPKVFTRPWKMSMPLYRRKEANVQLLEYECYSMLQESKVQ
;
A
#
# COMPACT_ATOMS: atom_id res chain seq x y z
N MET A 1 -69.82 16.01 -17.45
CA MET A 1 -69.13 14.73 -17.49
C MET A 1 -67.70 14.95 -17.91
N LEU A 2 -66.75 14.93 -16.94
CA LEU A 2 -65.33 15.10 -17.18
C LEU A 2 -64.67 13.72 -17.06
N GLN A 3 -64.00 13.24 -18.11
CA GLN A 3 -63.22 12.03 -18.11
C GLN A 3 -61.87 12.28 -17.41
N PRO A 4 -61.37 11.39 -16.55
CA PRO A 4 -60.04 11.52 -15.96
C PRO A 4 -58.94 11.09 -16.94
N PRO A 5 -57.73 11.65 -16.84
CA PRO A 5 -56.63 11.39 -17.78
C PRO A 5 -56.03 10.00 -17.59
N ARG A 6 -55.91 9.25 -18.69
CA ARG A 6 -55.38 7.89 -18.78
C ARG A 6 -53.84 7.78 -18.74
N SER A 7 -53.10 8.85 -18.36
CA SER A 7 -51.63 8.87 -18.53
C SER A 7 -50.80 8.58 -17.29
N THR A 8 -51.40 8.42 -16.09
CA THR A 8 -50.66 8.22 -14.83
C THR A 8 -50.38 6.76 -14.45
N ILE A 9 -51.05 5.80 -15.11
CA ILE A 9 -50.90 4.37 -14.76
C ILE A 9 -49.73 3.73 -15.54
N SER A 10 -49.38 4.24 -16.72
CA SER A 10 -48.28 3.69 -17.52
C SER A 10 -46.88 3.95 -16.97
N CYS A 11 -46.64 5.04 -16.22
CA CYS A 11 -45.31 5.34 -15.69
C CYS A 11 -44.92 4.50 -14.47
N LEU A 12 -45.92 4.05 -13.66
CA LEU A 12 -45.67 3.22 -12.48
C LEU A 12 -45.36 1.75 -12.85
N ALA A 13 -45.87 1.26 -13.95
CA ALA A 13 -45.60 -0.10 -14.39
C ALA A 13 -44.20 -0.29 -14.99
N ILE A 14 -43.62 0.77 -15.60
CA ILE A 14 -42.27 0.72 -16.16
C ILE A 14 -41.19 0.83 -15.09
N SER A 15 -41.46 1.52 -13.98
CA SER A 15 -40.50 1.63 -12.87
C SER A 15 -40.37 0.34 -12.04
N ALA A 16 -41.39 -0.53 -12.07
CA ALA A 16 -41.35 -1.82 -11.34
C ALA A 16 -40.58 -2.92 -12.08
N LEU A 17 -40.37 -2.78 -13.39
CA LEU A 17 -39.63 -3.77 -14.22
C LEU A 17 -38.11 -3.53 -14.25
N LEU A 18 -37.61 -2.41 -13.72
CA LEU A 18 -36.18 -2.10 -13.63
C LEU A 18 -35.55 -2.47 -12.29
N ALA A 19 -36.32 -3.00 -11.35
CA ALA A 19 -35.82 -3.59 -10.11
C ALA A 19 -35.38 -5.04 -10.29
N THR A 20 -34.73 -5.38 -11.42
CA THR A 20 -33.95 -6.61 -11.46
C THR A 20 -32.75 -6.41 -10.53
N SER A 21 -32.73 -7.20 -9.47
CA SER A 21 -31.63 -7.30 -8.52
C SER A 21 -30.31 -7.17 -9.25
N MET A 22 -29.60 -6.05 -9.03
CA MET A 22 -28.17 -5.96 -9.35
C MET A 22 -27.47 -6.95 -8.42
N HIS A 23 -27.49 -8.21 -8.80
CA HIS A 23 -26.55 -9.17 -8.24
C HIS A 23 -25.16 -8.64 -8.61
N ALA A 24 -24.41 -8.18 -7.61
CA ALA A 24 -23.03 -7.81 -7.80
C ALA A 24 -22.37 -8.96 -8.57
N GLN A 25 -21.85 -8.69 -9.75
CA GLN A 25 -21.30 -9.70 -10.68
C GLN A 25 -20.21 -10.57 -10.08
N TRP A 26 -19.66 -10.16 -8.93
CA TRP A 26 -18.60 -10.81 -8.17
C TRP A 26 -18.99 -12.15 -7.52
N LEU A 27 -20.27 -12.39 -7.21
CA LEU A 27 -20.69 -13.61 -6.53
C LEU A 27 -20.59 -14.86 -7.42
N ASN A 28 -20.64 -14.70 -8.72
CA ASN A 28 -20.68 -15.82 -9.68
C ASN A 28 -19.43 -15.92 -10.57
N TYR A 29 -18.42 -15.05 -10.39
CA TYR A 29 -17.18 -15.15 -11.15
C TYR A 29 -16.25 -16.17 -10.49
N PRO A 30 -15.98 -17.34 -11.10
CA PRO A 30 -15.16 -18.37 -10.51
C PRO A 30 -13.68 -17.99 -10.58
N THR A 31 -13.22 -17.16 -9.67
CA THR A 31 -11.78 -16.87 -9.57
C THR A 31 -11.04 -18.16 -9.25
N LYS A 32 -10.14 -18.58 -10.12
CA LYS A 32 -9.34 -19.79 -9.99
C LYS A 32 -8.57 -19.76 -8.65
N GLY A 33 -8.68 -20.84 -7.89
CA GLY A 33 -7.96 -21.00 -6.63
C GLY A 33 -8.64 -20.34 -5.42
N THR A 34 -9.77 -19.63 -5.54
CA THR A 34 -10.53 -19.15 -4.38
C THR A 34 -11.12 -20.32 -3.62
N PRO A 35 -10.82 -20.54 -2.32
CA PRO A 35 -11.50 -21.53 -1.50
C PRO A 35 -13.00 -21.27 -1.50
N ARG A 36 -13.80 -22.33 -1.59
CA ARG A 36 -15.26 -22.22 -1.63
C ARG A 36 -15.89 -23.11 -0.57
N LEU A 37 -17.01 -22.67 -0.04
CA LEU A 37 -17.91 -23.44 0.79
C LEU A 37 -18.64 -24.47 -0.07
N ALA A 38 -19.30 -25.44 0.60
CA ALA A 38 -20.07 -26.48 -0.09
C ALA A 38 -21.20 -25.92 -0.98
N ASP A 39 -21.72 -24.72 -0.67
CA ASP A 39 -22.73 -24.01 -1.45
C ASP A 39 -22.15 -23.22 -2.64
N GLY A 40 -20.83 -23.31 -2.90
CA GLY A 40 -20.13 -22.65 -3.98
C GLY A 40 -19.72 -21.20 -3.72
N LYS A 41 -20.11 -20.61 -2.58
CA LYS A 41 -19.70 -19.25 -2.22
C LYS A 41 -18.22 -19.19 -1.82
N PRO A 42 -17.53 -18.06 -2.01
CA PRO A 42 -16.19 -17.89 -1.48
C PRO A 42 -16.12 -18.14 0.02
N ASN A 43 -15.14 -18.95 0.44
CA ASN A 43 -14.85 -19.14 1.86
C ASN A 43 -13.91 -18.04 2.34
N VAL A 44 -14.49 -16.94 2.83
CA VAL A 44 -13.72 -15.78 3.32
C VAL A 44 -12.99 -16.04 4.64
N SER A 45 -13.33 -17.16 5.32
CA SER A 45 -12.64 -17.62 6.54
C SER A 45 -11.62 -18.72 6.29
N ALA A 46 -11.30 -19.01 5.02
CA ALA A 46 -10.24 -19.94 4.71
C ALA A 46 -8.90 -19.41 5.27
N PRO A 47 -8.13 -20.25 5.97
CA PRO A 47 -6.86 -19.82 6.53
C PRO A 47 -5.90 -19.41 5.41
N ALA A 48 -4.97 -18.53 5.74
CA ALA A 48 -3.86 -18.16 4.85
C ALA A 48 -3.08 -19.43 4.44
N PRO A 49 -2.61 -19.51 3.20
CA PRO A 49 -1.77 -20.62 2.76
C PRO A 49 -0.47 -20.65 3.57
N ARG A 50 0.13 -21.83 3.69
CA ARG A 50 1.40 -22.01 4.40
C ARG A 50 2.49 -22.49 3.44
N ALA A 51 3.70 -21.98 3.62
CA ALA A 51 4.91 -22.45 2.96
C ALA A 51 5.36 -23.80 3.56
N ALA A 52 6.34 -24.43 2.93
CA ALA A 52 6.83 -25.75 3.34
C ALA A 52 7.41 -25.78 4.77
N ASP A 53 7.89 -24.65 5.28
CA ASP A 53 8.41 -24.49 6.63
C ASP A 53 7.29 -24.26 7.69
N GLY A 54 6.03 -24.29 7.27
CA GLY A 54 4.84 -24.09 8.12
C GLY A 54 4.52 -22.62 8.43
N LYS A 55 5.33 -21.68 7.97
CA LYS A 55 5.03 -20.24 8.09
C LYS A 55 3.98 -19.83 7.07
N PRO A 56 3.24 -18.73 7.30
CA PRO A 56 2.35 -18.20 6.27
C PRO A 56 3.08 -17.95 4.96
N ASP A 57 2.45 -18.31 3.84
CA ASP A 57 2.95 -18.03 2.51
C ASP A 57 2.47 -16.66 2.02
N LEU A 58 3.38 -15.70 2.05
CA LEU A 58 3.14 -14.33 1.59
C LEU A 58 3.39 -14.17 0.08
N SER A 59 3.87 -15.23 -0.61
CA SER A 59 4.24 -15.16 -2.03
C SER A 59 3.06 -14.74 -2.90
N GLY A 60 3.33 -13.96 -3.93
CA GLY A 60 2.35 -13.52 -4.90
C GLY A 60 2.44 -12.03 -5.21
N ILE A 61 1.55 -11.55 -6.06
CA ILE A 61 1.46 -10.13 -6.44
C ILE A 61 0.40 -9.45 -5.59
N TRP A 62 0.79 -8.34 -4.97
CA TRP A 62 0.00 -7.58 -4.02
C TRP A 62 -0.11 -6.12 -4.43
N GLN A 63 -1.16 -5.46 -3.96
CA GLN A 63 -1.37 -4.03 -4.18
C GLN A 63 -2.22 -3.44 -3.07
N VAL A 64 -2.02 -2.16 -2.76
CA VAL A 64 -2.97 -1.37 -1.95
C VAL A 64 -4.01 -0.71 -2.85
N ILE A 65 -5.19 -0.45 -2.27
CA ILE A 65 -6.27 0.29 -2.94
C ILE A 65 -6.66 1.44 -2.01
N ASN A 66 -5.86 2.49 -2.00
CA ASN A 66 -6.08 3.71 -1.21
C ASN A 66 -5.38 4.91 -1.86
N THR A 67 -5.43 6.06 -1.23
CA THR A 67 -4.81 7.32 -1.68
C THR A 67 -3.61 7.75 -0.83
N ALA A 68 -3.04 6.85 -0.01
CA ALA A 68 -1.96 7.14 0.91
C ALA A 68 -0.67 7.65 0.23
N ALA A 69 -0.43 7.26 -1.02
CA ALA A 69 0.70 7.82 -1.80
C ALA A 69 0.57 9.33 -2.01
N TRP A 70 -0.65 9.86 -2.00
CA TRP A 70 -0.94 11.28 -2.05
C TRP A 70 -0.83 11.93 -0.67
N ASP A 71 -1.60 11.42 0.30
CA ASP A 71 -1.56 11.86 1.70
C ASP A 71 -1.91 10.66 2.60
N ILE A 72 -1.05 10.37 3.56
CA ILE A 72 -1.26 9.30 4.55
C ILE A 72 -2.30 9.67 5.60
N GLN A 73 -2.70 10.94 5.70
CA GLN A 73 -3.79 11.43 6.55
C GLN A 73 -5.09 11.59 5.74
N ASP A 74 -6.21 11.79 6.43
CA ASP A 74 -7.49 12.11 5.80
C ASP A 74 -7.36 13.38 4.96
N HIS A 75 -7.87 13.34 3.73
CA HIS A 75 -7.77 14.49 2.83
C HIS A 75 -8.99 14.65 1.93
N SER A 76 -9.27 15.90 1.58
CA SER A 76 -10.27 16.23 0.57
C SER A 76 -9.75 16.00 -0.85
N ALA A 77 -10.67 15.88 -1.82
CA ALA A 77 -10.29 15.79 -3.23
C ALA A 77 -9.48 17.02 -3.66
N SER A 78 -8.36 16.78 -4.34
CA SER A 78 -7.46 17.83 -4.81
C SER A 78 -6.62 17.36 -6.00
N LEU A 79 -6.42 18.22 -6.98
CA LEU A 79 -5.50 17.99 -8.12
C LEU A 79 -5.74 16.66 -8.86
N GLY A 80 -6.99 16.25 -9.02
CA GLY A 80 -7.36 15.01 -9.71
C GLY A 80 -7.29 13.76 -8.83
N VAL A 81 -6.86 13.88 -7.57
CA VAL A 81 -6.92 12.80 -6.57
C VAL A 81 -8.27 12.88 -5.86
N PRO A 82 -9.02 11.78 -5.73
CA PRO A 82 -10.26 11.75 -4.96
C PRO A 82 -10.00 12.02 -3.47
N ALA A 83 -11.02 12.44 -2.74
CA ALA A 83 -10.96 12.43 -1.29
C ALA A 83 -10.68 11.01 -0.77
N GLY A 84 -9.90 10.90 0.29
CA GLY A 84 -9.51 9.62 0.85
C GLY A 84 -9.46 9.64 2.38
N GLN A 85 -9.73 8.48 2.95
CA GLN A 85 -9.44 8.20 4.35
C GLN A 85 -7.94 7.89 4.48
N GLY A 86 -7.31 8.49 5.47
CA GLY A 86 -5.91 8.24 5.79
C GLY A 86 -5.66 6.83 6.34
N VAL A 87 -4.40 6.48 6.38
CA VAL A 87 -3.92 5.19 6.91
C VAL A 87 -3.23 5.34 8.27
N VAL A 88 -3.07 6.58 8.74
CA VAL A 88 -2.47 6.91 10.05
C VAL A 88 -3.48 6.62 11.16
N GLU A 89 -3.10 5.86 12.17
CA GLU A 89 -3.94 5.60 13.33
C GLU A 89 -4.27 6.91 14.06
N GLY A 90 -5.57 7.15 14.28
CA GLY A 90 -6.05 8.40 14.88
C GLY A 90 -5.87 9.64 14.01
N ASN A 91 -5.42 9.49 12.78
CA ASN A 91 -5.22 10.56 11.80
C ASN A 91 -4.29 11.70 12.28
N GLU A 92 -3.41 11.41 13.26
CA GLU A 92 -2.49 12.37 13.86
C GLU A 92 -1.02 11.94 13.70
N ILE A 93 -0.20 12.82 13.13
CA ILE A 93 1.26 12.65 13.07
C ILE A 93 1.90 13.62 14.06
N PRO A 94 2.61 13.11 15.08
CA PRO A 94 3.11 13.91 16.20
C PRO A 94 4.41 14.65 15.85
N TYR A 95 4.36 15.62 14.98
CA TYR A 95 5.51 16.39 14.54
C TYR A 95 6.18 17.20 15.64
N GLN A 96 7.52 17.28 15.61
CA GLN A 96 8.26 18.38 16.25
C GLN A 96 7.81 19.72 15.62
N THR A 97 7.84 20.82 16.38
CA THR A 97 7.37 22.13 15.90
C THR A 97 8.05 22.56 14.60
N TRP A 98 9.38 22.42 14.52
CA TRP A 98 10.14 22.75 13.33
C TRP A 98 9.78 21.86 12.13
N ALA A 99 9.56 20.57 12.40
CA ALA A 99 9.25 19.59 11.37
C ALA A 99 7.86 19.79 10.76
N LEU A 100 6.89 20.24 11.55
CA LEU A 100 5.59 20.63 11.04
C LEU A 100 5.69 21.81 10.06
N GLN A 101 6.57 22.79 10.34
CA GLN A 101 6.82 23.88 9.40
C GLN A 101 7.49 23.36 8.12
N LYS A 102 8.46 22.45 8.26
CA LYS A 102 9.12 21.82 7.11
C LYS A 102 8.14 21.01 6.25
N LYS A 103 7.22 20.26 6.85
CA LYS A 103 6.13 19.56 6.13
C LYS A 103 5.31 20.52 5.27
N LYS A 104 4.95 21.69 5.79
CA LYS A 104 4.20 22.71 5.05
C LYS A 104 5.01 23.27 3.87
N GLU A 105 6.29 23.52 4.07
CA GLU A 105 7.20 23.95 3.00
C GLU A 105 7.35 22.89 1.91
N ASN A 106 7.52 21.63 2.30
CA ASN A 106 7.56 20.49 1.39
C ASN A 106 6.27 20.45 0.54
N PHE A 107 5.11 20.53 1.18
CA PHE A 107 3.83 20.53 0.47
C PHE A 107 3.69 21.69 -0.53
N ALA A 108 4.11 22.90 -0.14
CA ALA A 108 4.07 24.06 -1.02
C ALA A 108 4.95 23.84 -2.28
N ASN A 109 6.09 23.18 -2.11
CA ASN A 109 7.08 22.95 -3.17
C ASN A 109 7.02 21.54 -3.79
N ARG A 110 6.00 20.73 -3.48
CA ARG A 110 5.94 19.29 -3.81
C ARG A 110 6.15 18.96 -5.29
N ARG A 111 5.78 19.86 -6.20
CA ARG A 111 5.93 19.64 -7.65
C ARG A 111 7.38 19.54 -8.11
N THR A 112 8.31 20.07 -7.35
CA THR A 112 9.73 20.10 -7.68
C THR A 112 10.64 19.53 -6.61
N ALA A 113 10.15 19.49 -5.36
CA ALA A 113 10.94 19.07 -4.21
C ALA A 113 10.67 17.60 -3.80
N ASP A 114 9.49 17.04 -4.13
CA ASP A 114 9.22 15.63 -3.83
C ASP A 114 10.27 14.75 -4.53
N PRO A 115 10.99 13.89 -3.79
CA PRO A 115 11.99 12.98 -4.35
C PRO A 115 11.42 12.07 -5.46
N GLU A 116 10.13 11.73 -5.41
CA GLU A 116 9.46 10.96 -6.46
C GLU A 116 9.50 11.68 -7.82
N THR A 117 9.41 13.02 -7.84
CA THR A 117 9.50 13.79 -9.10
C THR A 117 10.89 13.74 -9.73
N LYS A 118 11.89 13.28 -8.98
CA LYS A 118 13.27 13.05 -9.42
C LYS A 118 13.55 11.58 -9.69
N CYS A 119 12.52 10.73 -9.67
CA CYS A 119 12.62 9.28 -9.82
C CYS A 119 13.50 8.60 -8.76
N TYR A 120 13.64 9.18 -7.57
CA TYR A 120 14.30 8.51 -6.45
C TYR A 120 13.46 7.34 -5.96
N GLN A 121 14.12 6.36 -5.35
CA GLN A 121 13.42 5.27 -4.70
C GLN A 121 12.61 5.83 -3.53
N PRO A 122 11.33 5.44 -3.39
CA PRO A 122 10.42 6.08 -2.42
C PRO A 122 10.77 5.84 -0.95
N GLY A 123 11.56 4.80 -0.67
CA GLY A 123 11.80 4.35 0.69
C GLY A 123 10.66 3.53 1.29
N VAL A 124 10.91 2.97 2.47
CA VAL A 124 9.92 2.26 3.26
C VAL A 124 9.38 3.24 4.32
N PRO A 125 8.08 3.30 4.58
CA PRO A 125 7.04 2.42 4.05
C PRO A 125 6.38 2.89 2.74
N ARG A 126 6.72 4.08 2.19
CA ARG A 126 6.03 4.71 1.05
C ARG A 126 5.89 3.77 -0.15
N ILE A 127 6.91 3.00 -0.48
CA ILE A 127 6.89 2.12 -1.64
C ILE A 127 5.77 1.06 -1.56
N THR A 128 5.37 0.66 -0.34
CA THR A 128 4.34 -0.35 -0.12
C THR A 128 2.94 0.15 -0.49
N TYR A 129 2.68 1.45 -0.33
CA TYR A 129 1.37 2.04 -0.66
C TYR A 129 1.37 2.95 -1.89
N MET A 130 2.42 2.90 -2.69
CA MET A 130 2.36 3.49 -4.03
C MET A 130 1.32 2.76 -4.90
N PRO A 131 0.69 3.43 -5.88
CA PRO A 131 -0.39 2.85 -6.68
C PRO A 131 0.12 1.82 -7.72
N TYR A 132 1.18 1.11 -7.41
CA TYR A 132 1.81 0.10 -8.23
C TYR A 132 1.82 -1.25 -7.51
N PRO A 133 1.59 -2.37 -8.21
CA PRO A 133 1.70 -3.68 -7.61
C PRO A 133 3.16 -4.02 -7.28
N PHE A 134 3.32 -4.98 -6.37
CA PHE A 134 4.60 -5.58 -6.04
C PHE A 134 4.46 -7.09 -5.85
N GLN A 135 5.53 -7.82 -6.09
CA GLN A 135 5.59 -9.27 -5.92
C GLN A 135 6.45 -9.64 -4.73
N ILE A 136 5.91 -10.46 -3.84
CA ILE A 136 6.66 -11.10 -2.77
C ILE A 136 7.13 -12.46 -3.28
N VAL A 137 8.44 -12.73 -3.17
CA VAL A 137 9.08 -14.02 -3.40
C VAL A 137 9.69 -14.46 -2.07
N GLN A 138 9.14 -15.51 -1.49
CA GLN A 138 9.48 -15.97 -0.14
C GLN A 138 10.27 -17.27 -0.19
N THR A 139 11.37 -17.30 0.57
CA THR A 139 12.09 -18.52 0.98
C THR A 139 12.17 -18.55 2.51
N PRO A 140 12.59 -19.64 3.16
CA PRO A 140 12.68 -19.70 4.62
C PRO A 140 13.56 -18.63 5.25
N ASP A 141 14.68 -18.28 4.63
CA ASP A 141 15.71 -17.40 5.20
C ASP A 141 15.74 -16.02 4.55
N TYR A 142 14.94 -15.82 3.50
CA TYR A 142 15.03 -14.62 2.69
C TYR A 142 13.74 -14.33 1.93
N ILE A 143 13.38 -13.05 1.90
CA ILE A 143 12.24 -12.56 1.12
C ILE A 143 12.74 -11.45 0.19
N ALA A 144 12.46 -11.58 -1.11
CA ALA A 144 12.60 -10.52 -2.07
C ALA A 144 11.24 -9.88 -2.35
N VAL A 145 11.17 -8.55 -2.30
CA VAL A 145 9.99 -7.81 -2.76
C VAL A 145 10.38 -7.06 -4.03
N LEU A 146 9.75 -7.44 -5.13
CA LEU A 146 9.94 -6.85 -6.44
C LEU A 146 8.85 -5.83 -6.69
N TYR A 147 9.20 -4.57 -6.82
CA TYR A 147 8.23 -3.50 -7.07
C TYR A 147 8.17 -3.16 -8.55
N GLU A 148 6.97 -2.97 -9.08
CA GLU A 148 6.78 -2.46 -10.44
C GLU A 148 7.39 -1.07 -10.60
N TYR A 149 7.30 -0.23 -9.56
CA TYR A 149 7.87 1.11 -9.58
C TYR A 149 9.40 1.07 -9.66
N ASN A 150 9.97 1.59 -10.75
CA ASN A 150 11.42 1.69 -11.02
C ASN A 150 12.18 0.38 -10.83
N HIS A 151 11.55 -0.78 -10.98
CA HIS A 151 12.14 -2.12 -10.79
C HIS A 151 12.90 -2.24 -9.45
N VAL A 152 12.45 -1.51 -8.43
CA VAL A 152 13.07 -1.59 -7.12
C VAL A 152 12.94 -3.00 -6.57
N THR A 153 14.06 -3.56 -6.11
CA THR A 153 14.08 -4.82 -5.37
C THR A 153 14.46 -4.53 -3.93
N ARG A 154 13.64 -5.00 -2.99
CA ARG A 154 13.91 -4.95 -1.58
C ARG A 154 14.32 -6.32 -1.06
N HIS A 155 15.41 -6.37 -0.32
CA HIS A 155 15.97 -7.55 0.31
C HIS A 155 15.58 -7.58 1.78
N ILE A 156 14.90 -8.62 2.23
CA ILE A 156 14.51 -8.83 3.62
C ILE A 156 15.14 -10.13 4.10
N TYR A 157 16.06 -10.03 5.06
CA TYR A 157 16.76 -11.17 5.62
C TYR A 157 16.00 -11.74 6.80
N VAL A 158 15.67 -13.03 6.76
CA VAL A 158 14.92 -13.78 7.79
C VAL A 158 15.83 -14.78 8.51
N ASP A 159 17.11 -14.76 8.18
CA ASP A 159 18.15 -15.67 8.64
C ASP A 159 18.68 -15.40 10.08
N GLY A 160 18.09 -14.42 10.76
CA GLY A 160 18.52 -13.99 12.11
C GLY A 160 19.78 -13.13 12.12
N SER A 161 20.32 -12.74 10.98
CA SER A 161 21.47 -11.86 10.92
C SER A 161 21.13 -10.45 11.42
N PRO A 162 22.02 -9.79 12.18
CA PRO A 162 21.78 -8.43 12.66
C PRO A 162 21.95 -7.42 11.53
N HIS A 163 21.47 -6.21 11.75
CA HIS A 163 21.81 -5.06 10.92
C HIS A 163 23.32 -4.86 10.84
N PRO A 164 23.85 -4.43 9.69
CA PRO A 164 25.26 -4.13 9.54
C PRO A 164 25.68 -3.01 10.50
N LYS A 165 26.93 -3.07 10.98
CA LYS A 165 27.50 -2.11 11.95
C LYS A 165 28.59 -1.29 11.27
N GLY A 166 28.79 -0.08 11.75
CA GLY A 166 29.89 0.80 11.33
C GLY A 166 29.39 1.96 10.45
N PRO A 167 30.31 2.74 9.88
CA PRO A 167 29.95 3.78 8.93
C PRO A 167 29.42 3.12 7.66
N ILE A 168 28.15 3.22 7.46
CA ILE A 168 27.45 2.76 6.24
C ILE A 168 26.78 3.95 5.61
N ASP A 169 26.80 3.99 4.29
CA ASP A 169 25.97 4.94 3.55
C ASP A 169 24.50 4.61 3.80
N ASN A 170 23.71 5.63 4.06
CA ASN A 170 22.27 5.46 4.21
C ASN A 170 21.61 5.14 2.87
N TRP A 171 20.63 4.25 2.90
CA TRP A 171 19.94 3.77 1.70
C TRP A 171 18.51 4.30 1.61
N PHE A 172 18.01 4.44 0.40
CA PHE A 172 16.62 4.82 0.18
C PHE A 172 15.64 3.81 0.80
N MET A 173 15.92 2.51 0.66
CA MET A 173 15.06 1.43 1.13
C MET A 173 15.41 0.95 2.54
N GLY A 174 16.49 1.47 3.14
CA GLY A 174 17.00 1.00 4.41
C GLY A 174 17.53 -0.44 4.35
N ASP A 175 18.04 -0.96 5.49
CA ASP A 175 18.37 -2.37 5.71
C ASP A 175 17.20 -3.06 6.43
N SER A 176 16.73 -4.18 5.89
CA SER A 176 15.55 -4.88 6.40
C SER A 176 15.91 -6.23 6.99
N ARG A 177 15.67 -6.41 8.30
CA ARG A 177 15.84 -7.66 9.02
C ARG A 177 14.50 -8.13 9.56
N ALA A 178 14.20 -9.42 9.41
CA ALA A 178 12.89 -9.92 9.77
C ALA A 178 12.93 -11.14 10.68
N ARG A 179 11.84 -11.34 11.38
CA ARG A 179 11.55 -12.55 12.15
C ARG A 179 10.06 -12.85 12.09
N TRP A 180 9.72 -14.10 12.30
CA TRP A 180 8.34 -14.50 12.51
C TRP A 180 7.94 -14.36 13.99
N ASP A 181 6.80 -13.72 14.20
CA ASP A 181 6.11 -13.60 15.49
C ASP A 181 4.73 -14.29 15.33
N GLY A 182 4.68 -15.58 15.65
CA GLY A 182 3.53 -16.40 15.28
C GLY A 182 3.31 -16.45 13.77
N ASP A 183 2.17 -15.98 13.31
CA ASP A 183 1.78 -15.88 11.89
C ASP A 183 2.05 -14.50 11.29
N THR A 184 2.72 -13.62 12.00
CA THR A 184 3.10 -12.28 11.53
C THR A 184 4.58 -12.23 11.18
N LEU A 185 4.91 -11.77 9.96
CA LEU A 185 6.27 -11.39 9.62
C LEU A 185 6.52 -9.97 10.18
N VAL A 186 7.48 -9.83 11.07
CA VAL A 186 7.93 -8.55 11.63
C VAL A 186 9.23 -8.16 10.98
N VAL A 187 9.25 -7.01 10.32
CA VAL A 187 10.44 -6.49 9.62
C VAL A 187 10.91 -5.22 10.33
N ASP A 188 12.14 -5.25 10.79
CA ASP A 188 12.86 -4.13 11.37
C ASP A 188 13.69 -3.44 10.28
N VAL A 189 13.57 -2.10 10.15
CA VAL A 189 14.20 -1.36 9.04
C VAL A 189 14.87 -0.10 9.57
N ILE A 190 16.17 0.01 9.36
CA ILE A 190 17.00 1.17 9.71
C ILE A 190 17.94 1.56 8.57
N HIS A 191 18.82 2.52 8.77
CA HIS A 191 19.79 3.02 7.78
C HIS A 191 19.16 3.72 6.59
N PHE A 192 18.18 4.57 6.84
CA PHE A 192 17.53 5.37 5.81
C PHE A 192 18.32 6.65 5.48
N THR A 193 18.20 7.09 4.23
CA THR A 193 18.53 8.46 3.84
C THR A 193 17.41 9.43 4.24
N ASP A 194 17.73 10.70 4.40
CA ASP A 194 16.76 11.80 4.54
C ASP A 194 16.19 12.31 3.20
N GLN A 195 16.54 11.63 2.09
CA GLN A 195 16.13 12.01 0.73
C GLN A 195 14.83 11.31 0.29
N THR A 196 14.01 10.88 1.23
CA THR A 196 12.70 10.29 0.97
C THR A 196 11.59 11.07 1.68
N TRP A 197 10.39 11.00 1.13
CA TRP A 197 9.18 11.49 1.77
C TRP A 197 8.22 10.31 2.01
N LEU A 198 7.30 10.50 2.98
CA LEU A 198 6.29 9.48 3.25
C LEU A 198 5.10 9.56 2.28
N ASP A 199 4.86 10.72 1.64
CA ASP A 199 3.80 10.93 0.66
C ASP A 199 4.01 12.23 -0.14
N ARG A 200 3.08 12.55 -1.02
CA ARG A 200 3.08 13.79 -1.80
C ARG A 200 2.52 15.00 -1.03
N ALA A 201 1.97 14.79 0.17
CA ALA A 201 1.53 15.88 1.07
C ALA A 201 2.69 16.48 1.87
N GLY A 202 3.92 16.04 1.61
CA GLY A 202 5.14 16.60 2.19
C GLY A 202 5.52 16.00 3.53
N ASN A 203 4.86 14.92 3.95
CA ASN A 203 5.29 14.13 5.09
C ASN A 203 6.66 13.52 4.80
N PHE A 204 7.61 13.62 5.73
CA PHE A 204 9.03 13.31 5.49
C PHE A 204 9.67 12.66 6.71
N ASN A 205 10.89 12.17 6.54
CA ASN A 205 11.72 11.57 7.58
C ASN A 205 13.13 12.19 7.57
N SER A 206 13.88 11.91 8.63
CA SER A 206 15.33 12.09 8.69
C SER A 206 16.06 10.77 8.48
N GLU A 207 17.38 10.83 8.52
CA GLU A 207 18.26 9.64 8.53
C GLU A 207 18.14 8.79 9.83
N GLN A 208 17.45 9.31 10.84
CA GLN A 208 17.16 8.58 12.10
C GLN A 208 15.84 7.80 12.03
N LEU A 209 15.24 7.71 10.86
CA LEU A 209 14.04 6.92 10.67
C LEU A 209 14.30 5.46 11.06
N HIS A 210 13.41 4.92 11.87
CA HIS A 210 13.28 3.51 12.20
C HIS A 210 11.85 3.08 11.89
N VAL A 211 11.68 2.02 11.13
CA VAL A 211 10.37 1.49 10.76
C VAL A 211 10.27 0.04 11.19
N VAL A 212 9.23 -0.28 11.95
CA VAL A 212 8.89 -1.68 12.25
C VAL A 212 7.61 -2.01 11.52
N GLU A 213 7.71 -2.88 10.51
CA GLU A 213 6.57 -3.33 9.73
C GLU A 213 6.07 -4.69 10.23
N ARG A 214 4.77 -4.90 10.09
CA ARG A 214 4.10 -6.17 10.40
C ARG A 214 3.22 -6.57 9.24
N TYR A 215 3.45 -7.77 8.72
CA TYR A 215 2.64 -8.38 7.66
C TYR A 215 1.91 -9.57 8.25
N THR A 216 0.61 -9.41 8.49
CA THR A 216 -0.25 -10.45 9.08
C THR A 216 -1.27 -10.92 8.06
N PRO A 217 -1.13 -12.10 7.46
CA PRO A 217 -2.17 -12.64 6.59
C PRO A 217 -3.47 -12.85 7.38
N THR A 218 -4.55 -12.22 6.93
CA THR A 218 -5.88 -12.38 7.52
C THR A 218 -6.65 -13.51 6.85
N ASP A 219 -6.35 -13.73 5.58
CA ASP A 219 -6.86 -14.85 4.79
C ASP A 219 -5.94 -15.09 3.59
N ARG A 220 -6.38 -15.90 2.62
CA ARG A 220 -5.59 -16.23 1.43
C ARG A 220 -5.21 -15.02 0.58
N ASP A 221 -6.09 -14.02 0.51
CA ASP A 221 -6.04 -12.95 -0.48
C ASP A 221 -5.81 -11.57 0.15
N HIS A 222 -5.68 -11.53 1.49
CA HIS A 222 -5.45 -10.28 2.24
C HIS A 222 -4.33 -10.42 3.25
N ILE A 223 -3.52 -9.36 3.34
CA ILE A 223 -2.53 -9.16 4.40
C ILE A 223 -2.86 -7.85 5.10
N GLN A 224 -3.04 -7.88 6.41
CA GLN A 224 -3.03 -6.66 7.21
C GLN A 224 -1.58 -6.19 7.33
N TYR A 225 -1.30 -5.02 6.78
CA TYR A 225 -0.01 -4.35 6.89
C TYR A 225 -0.10 -3.25 7.95
N GLU A 226 0.90 -3.21 8.82
CA GLU A 226 1.07 -2.16 9.81
C GLU A 226 2.51 -1.68 9.78
N ALA A 227 2.73 -0.39 9.97
CA ALA A 227 4.06 0.18 10.14
C ALA A 227 4.09 1.11 11.35
N THR A 228 5.01 0.87 12.27
CA THR A 228 5.36 1.79 13.35
C THR A 228 6.52 2.66 12.87
N ILE A 229 6.34 3.95 12.95
CA ILE A 229 7.28 4.97 12.49
C ILE A 229 7.89 5.64 13.72
N GLU A 230 9.19 5.61 13.84
CA GLU A 230 9.96 6.29 14.87
C GLU A 230 11.06 7.13 14.20
N ASP A 231 11.10 8.40 14.51
CA ASP A 231 12.15 9.33 14.07
C ASP A 231 12.22 10.48 15.08
N PRO A 232 13.10 10.40 16.07
CA PRO A 232 13.13 11.37 17.17
C PRO A 232 13.55 12.78 16.74
N LYS A 233 14.16 12.94 15.56
CA LYS A 233 14.42 14.26 14.99
C LYS A 233 13.15 14.92 14.46
N VAL A 234 12.24 14.14 13.89
CA VAL A 234 11.07 14.64 13.16
C VAL A 234 9.81 14.57 14.04
N PHE A 235 9.65 13.52 14.84
CA PHE A 235 8.44 13.26 15.63
C PHE A 235 8.71 13.29 17.13
N THR A 236 7.71 13.67 17.90
CA THR A 236 7.80 13.74 19.38
C THR A 236 7.58 12.38 20.04
N ARG A 237 6.99 11.43 19.35
CA ARG A 237 6.75 10.04 19.78
C ARG A 237 6.58 9.14 18.56
N PRO A 238 6.73 7.81 18.69
CA PRO A 238 6.34 6.88 17.63
C PRO A 238 4.86 7.00 17.29
N TRP A 239 4.53 6.70 16.04
CA TRP A 239 3.16 6.65 15.53
C TRP A 239 3.00 5.50 14.54
N LYS A 240 1.76 5.18 14.17
CA LYS A 240 1.47 4.01 13.36
C LYS A 240 0.59 4.33 12.16
N MET A 241 0.74 3.51 11.15
CA MET A 241 -0.20 3.41 10.04
C MET A 241 -0.58 1.95 9.80
N SER A 242 -1.78 1.76 9.25
CA SER A 242 -2.24 0.42 8.90
C SER A 242 -3.15 0.42 7.67
N MET A 243 -3.07 -0.66 6.88
CA MET A 243 -3.88 -0.82 5.67
C MET A 243 -3.91 -2.28 5.21
N PRO A 244 -4.96 -2.73 4.51
CA PRO A 244 -4.96 -4.02 3.87
C PRO A 244 -4.16 -4.00 2.56
N LEU A 245 -3.43 -5.09 2.31
CA LEU A 245 -2.86 -5.44 1.02
C LEU A 245 -3.78 -6.46 0.36
N TYR A 246 -4.06 -6.28 -0.91
CA TYR A 246 -4.93 -7.13 -1.71
C TYR A 246 -4.11 -7.95 -2.71
N ARG A 247 -4.35 -9.26 -2.76
CA ARG A 247 -3.73 -10.13 -3.75
C ARG A 247 -4.32 -9.85 -5.13
N ARG A 248 -3.47 -9.65 -6.12
CA ARG A 248 -3.86 -9.58 -7.53
C ARG A 248 -4.17 -10.99 -8.02
N LYS A 249 -5.36 -11.18 -8.58
CA LYS A 249 -5.88 -12.51 -8.98
C LYS A 249 -6.26 -12.61 -10.44
N GLU A 250 -6.00 -11.59 -11.22
CA GLU A 250 -6.28 -11.55 -12.63
C GLU A 250 -5.49 -12.63 -13.37
N ALA A 251 -6.10 -13.24 -14.36
CA ALA A 251 -5.40 -14.23 -15.19
C ALA A 251 -4.20 -13.58 -15.86
N ASN A 252 -3.03 -14.22 -15.74
CA ASN A 252 -1.77 -13.76 -16.33
C ASN A 252 -1.27 -12.41 -15.80
N VAL A 253 -1.66 -12.03 -14.57
CA VAL A 253 -1.12 -10.82 -13.94
C VAL A 253 0.40 -10.97 -13.77
N GLN A 254 1.11 -9.93 -14.14
CA GLN A 254 2.56 -9.79 -13.96
C GLN A 254 2.88 -8.34 -13.64
N LEU A 255 4.04 -8.08 -13.07
CA LEU A 255 4.54 -6.72 -12.93
C LEU A 255 4.86 -6.16 -14.32
N LEU A 256 4.49 -4.92 -14.53
CA LEU A 256 4.83 -4.21 -15.76
C LEU A 256 6.18 -3.52 -15.61
N GLU A 257 6.74 -3.11 -16.72
CA GLU A 257 7.96 -2.34 -16.75
C GLU A 257 7.64 -0.85 -16.59
N TYR A 258 7.93 -0.30 -15.41
CA TYR A 258 7.76 1.12 -15.12
C TYR A 258 9.10 1.77 -14.79
N GLU A 259 9.59 2.58 -15.74
CA GLU A 259 10.87 3.30 -15.66
C GLU A 259 10.64 4.81 -15.58
N CYS A 260 10.54 5.32 -14.36
CA CYS A 260 10.30 6.76 -14.11
C CYS A 260 11.35 7.65 -14.79
N TYR A 261 12.62 7.27 -14.75
CA TYR A 261 13.69 8.10 -15.29
C TYR A 261 13.63 8.24 -16.81
N SER A 262 13.37 7.16 -17.53
CA SER A 262 13.20 7.16 -18.98
C SER A 262 11.99 8.03 -19.38
N MET A 263 10.87 7.88 -18.70
CA MET A 263 9.65 8.68 -18.92
C MET A 263 9.89 10.16 -18.63
N LEU A 264 10.67 10.48 -17.59
CA LEU A 264 11.04 11.87 -17.27
C LEU A 264 11.94 12.51 -18.33
N GLN A 265 12.83 11.75 -18.95
CA GLN A 265 13.66 12.24 -20.05
C GLN A 265 12.84 12.50 -21.31
N GLU A 266 11.98 11.57 -21.70
CA GLU A 266 11.11 11.72 -22.85
C GLU A 266 10.21 12.96 -22.74
N SER A 267 9.70 13.28 -21.57
CA SER A 267 8.88 14.46 -21.34
C SER A 267 9.60 15.80 -21.51
N LYS A 268 10.95 15.79 -21.51
CA LYS A 268 11.78 16.99 -21.72
C LYS A 268 12.14 17.22 -23.19
N VAL A 269 11.90 16.25 -24.06
CA VAL A 269 12.22 16.30 -25.49
C VAL A 269 11.02 16.77 -26.31
N GLN A 270 9.82 16.78 -25.73
CA GLN A 270 8.60 17.34 -26.31
C GLN A 270 8.42 18.81 -25.93
#